data_86e6914b1cacc8fef4eb6b2c95d5cd6e
#
_entry.id   86e6914b1cacc8fef4eb6b2c95d5cd6e
#
_cell.length_a   1.000
_cell.length_b   1.000
_cell.length_c   1.000
_cell.angle_alpha   90.00
_cell.angle_beta   90.00
_cell.angle_gamma   90.00
#
_symmetry.space_group_name_H-M   'P 1'
#
loop_
_entity.id
_entity.type
_entity.pdbx_description
1 polymer ?
#
loop_
_entity_poly.entity_id
_entity_poly.type
_entity_poly.pdbx_seq_one_letter_code
_entity_poly.pdbx_strand_id
1 'polypeptide(L)'
;MPNVNDVTREKWVLGTFPEWGTWLNEEIAETTVKKGTFAMWWLGCTGLWIKTENNTNIAMDYWCGSGKRSHYDDQGKRKMMDPDHQMARMSGARQLQPNLRAVPAVLDPFAVTEIDAVFASHTHTDHIDINLAAAVLSNVKKKTIINGEERDVPFIGSKFATDLWRSWGVPEE
;
A
#
# COMPACT_ATOMS: atom_id res chain seq x y z
N MET A 1 -19.02 -3.25 2.42
CA MET A 1 -17.73 -2.57 2.59
C MET A 1 -16.64 -3.56 2.19
N PRO A 2 -15.51 -3.11 1.62
CA PRO A 2 -14.40 -4.02 1.34
C PRO A 2 -13.87 -4.62 2.64
N ASN A 3 -13.35 -5.86 2.56
CA ASN A 3 -12.75 -6.55 3.70
C ASN A 3 -11.39 -7.14 3.31
N VAL A 4 -10.41 -7.05 4.18
CA VAL A 4 -9.04 -7.54 3.92
C VAL A 4 -8.99 -9.04 3.64
N ASN A 5 -9.89 -9.82 4.21
CA ASN A 5 -9.98 -11.27 3.98
C ASN A 5 -10.43 -11.64 2.55
N ASP A 6 -11.04 -10.70 1.83
CA ASP A 6 -11.48 -10.90 0.44
C ASP A 6 -10.40 -10.48 -0.58
N VAL A 7 -9.30 -9.91 -0.10
CA VAL A 7 -8.21 -9.38 -0.93
C VAL A 7 -7.15 -10.46 -1.10
N THR A 8 -6.87 -10.81 -2.37
CA THR A 8 -5.84 -11.80 -2.70
C THR A 8 -4.87 -11.25 -3.74
N ARG A 9 -3.68 -11.85 -3.84
CA ARG A 9 -2.69 -11.46 -4.84
C ARG A 9 -3.24 -11.54 -6.26
N GLU A 10 -4.01 -12.59 -6.57
CA GLU A 10 -4.62 -12.77 -7.88
C GLU A 10 -5.59 -11.63 -8.22
N LYS A 11 -6.43 -11.24 -7.26
CA LYS A 11 -7.34 -10.10 -7.44
C LYS A 11 -6.59 -8.79 -7.62
N TRP A 12 -5.51 -8.61 -6.85
CA TRP A 12 -4.63 -7.45 -6.97
C TRP A 12 -3.96 -7.39 -8.35
N VAL A 13 -3.34 -8.47 -8.82
CA VAL A 13 -2.72 -8.54 -10.15
C VAL A 13 -3.73 -8.21 -11.24
N LEU A 14 -4.92 -8.80 -11.18
CA LEU A 14 -5.99 -8.55 -12.16
C LEU A 14 -6.55 -7.12 -12.09
N GLY A 15 -6.51 -6.50 -10.92
CA GLY A 15 -6.99 -5.13 -10.70
C GLY A 15 -5.95 -4.05 -11.03
N THR A 16 -4.69 -4.31 -10.72
CA THR A 16 -3.60 -3.30 -10.75
C THR A 16 -2.74 -3.39 -12.00
N PHE A 17 -2.61 -4.60 -12.58
CA PHE A 17 -1.71 -4.86 -13.71
C PHE A 17 -0.29 -4.36 -13.42
N PRO A 18 0.40 -4.90 -12.38
CA PRO A 18 1.73 -4.46 -12.01
C PRO A 18 2.72 -4.79 -13.13
N GLU A 19 3.63 -3.87 -13.40
CA GLU A 19 4.61 -4.00 -14.48
C GLU A 19 5.94 -4.60 -14.00
N TRP A 20 6.24 -4.54 -12.70
CA TRP A 20 7.60 -4.72 -12.16
C TRP A 20 7.79 -5.96 -11.27
N GLY A 21 6.77 -6.77 -11.08
CA GLY A 21 6.89 -7.99 -10.28
C GLY A 21 7.40 -7.72 -8.84
N THR A 22 8.36 -8.52 -8.38
CA THR A 22 8.92 -8.49 -7.02
C THR A 22 10.29 -7.84 -6.92
N TRP A 23 10.83 -7.29 -7.98
CA TRP A 23 12.21 -6.79 -8.00
C TRP A 23 12.51 -5.77 -6.90
N LEU A 24 11.65 -4.79 -6.70
CA LEU A 24 11.86 -3.80 -5.63
C LEU A 24 11.74 -4.43 -4.24
N ASN A 25 10.89 -5.45 -4.08
CA ASN A 25 10.81 -6.20 -2.84
C ASN A 25 12.15 -6.87 -2.50
N GLU A 26 12.79 -7.46 -3.49
CA GLU A 26 14.11 -8.11 -3.35
C GLU A 26 15.19 -7.09 -3.03
N GLU A 27 15.23 -5.95 -3.74
CA GLU A 27 16.15 -4.85 -3.47
C GLU A 27 16.02 -4.34 -2.02
N ILE A 28 14.80 -4.13 -1.56
CA ILE A 28 14.55 -3.70 -0.17
C ILE A 28 15.02 -4.76 0.82
N ALA A 29 14.72 -6.03 0.57
CA ALA A 29 15.10 -7.13 1.46
C ALA A 29 16.64 -7.26 1.58
N GLU A 30 17.36 -7.20 0.47
CA GLU A 30 18.81 -7.38 0.40
C GLU A 30 19.61 -6.15 0.83
N THR A 31 19.00 -4.96 0.82
CA THR A 31 19.72 -3.73 1.16
C THR A 31 20.16 -3.72 2.62
N THR A 32 21.46 -3.63 2.84
CA THR A 32 22.05 -3.38 4.16
C THR A 32 22.23 -1.88 4.37
N VAL A 33 21.62 -1.35 5.41
CA VAL A 33 21.68 0.09 5.72
C VAL A 33 22.88 0.39 6.59
N LYS A 34 23.68 1.38 6.18
CA LYS A 34 24.89 1.79 6.89
C LYS A 34 24.51 2.42 8.24
N LYS A 35 25.32 2.14 9.28
CA LYS A 35 25.17 2.71 10.61
C LYS A 35 25.08 4.24 10.57
N GLY A 36 24.13 4.79 11.31
CA GLY A 36 23.85 6.23 11.38
C GLY A 36 23.10 6.79 10.16
N THR A 37 22.58 5.91 9.29
CA THR A 37 21.80 6.32 8.12
C THR A 37 20.48 5.56 8.05
N PHE A 38 19.67 5.86 7.05
CA PHE A 38 18.52 5.06 6.62
C PHE A 38 18.49 5.00 5.10
N ALA A 39 17.84 3.99 4.56
CA ALA A 39 17.51 3.90 3.14
C ALA A 39 16.03 4.26 2.95
N MET A 40 15.72 4.88 1.82
CA MET A 40 14.36 5.27 1.48
C MET A 40 14.09 5.02 0.00
N TRP A 41 12.98 4.37 -0.31
CA TRP A 41 12.51 4.15 -1.68
C TRP A 41 11.19 4.87 -1.89
N TRP A 42 11.09 5.55 -3.01
CA TRP A 42 9.83 6.12 -3.46
C TRP A 42 9.01 5.05 -4.20
N LEU A 43 7.82 4.76 -3.68
CA LEU A 43 6.94 3.72 -4.21
C LEU A 43 5.94 4.23 -5.26
N GLY A 44 6.12 5.45 -5.69
CA GLY A 44 5.16 6.16 -6.56
C GLY A 44 4.07 6.91 -5.76
N CYS A 45 3.48 7.92 -6.38
CA CYS A 45 2.61 8.88 -5.71
C CYS A 45 3.32 9.50 -4.49
N THR A 46 2.75 9.38 -3.31
CA THR A 46 3.34 9.80 -2.04
C THR A 46 3.93 8.64 -1.23
N GLY A 47 3.84 7.42 -1.76
CA GLY A 47 4.29 6.21 -1.08
C GLY A 47 5.80 6.17 -0.87
N LEU A 48 6.20 5.83 0.35
CA LEU A 48 7.59 5.66 0.74
C LEU A 48 7.77 4.33 1.47
N TRP A 49 8.93 3.70 1.25
CA TRP A 49 9.45 2.64 2.11
C TRP A 49 10.73 3.13 2.76
N ILE A 50 10.82 2.97 4.06
CA ILE A 50 11.97 3.39 4.87
C ILE A 50 12.55 2.16 5.56
N LYS A 51 13.87 1.99 5.45
CA LYS A 51 14.61 0.94 6.16
C LYS A 51 15.72 1.57 6.99
N THR A 52 15.78 1.23 8.27
CA THR A 52 16.78 1.75 9.18
C THR A 52 18.01 0.84 9.28
N GLU A 53 19.08 1.32 9.91
CA GLU A 53 20.29 0.54 10.18
C GLU A 53 20.05 -0.74 10.99
N ASN A 54 18.98 -0.77 11.77
CA ASN A 54 18.58 -1.92 12.58
C ASN A 54 17.57 -2.83 11.87
N ASN A 55 17.45 -2.68 10.55
CA ASN A 55 16.52 -3.44 9.73
C ASN A 55 15.04 -3.22 10.07
N THR A 56 14.68 -2.06 10.63
CA THR A 56 13.28 -1.67 10.81
C THR A 56 12.72 -1.20 9.48
N ASN A 57 11.66 -1.82 9.03
CA ASN A 57 11.00 -1.54 7.75
C ASN A 57 9.64 -0.87 7.98
N ILE A 58 9.44 0.27 7.35
CA ILE A 58 8.23 1.09 7.49
C ILE A 58 7.69 1.43 6.10
N ALA A 59 6.42 1.13 5.86
CA ALA A 59 5.70 1.64 4.69
C ALA A 59 4.85 2.85 5.08
N MET A 60 4.90 3.91 4.30
CA MET A 60 4.14 5.13 4.49
C MET A 60 3.39 5.49 3.20
N ASP A 61 2.10 5.79 3.34
CA ASP A 61 1.24 6.23 2.24
C ASP A 61 1.34 5.34 0.99
N TYR A 62 1.49 4.03 1.19
CA TYR A 62 1.54 3.08 0.08
C TYR A 62 0.21 3.04 -0.68
N TRP A 63 0.32 3.08 -2.00
CA TRP A 63 -0.79 2.90 -2.90
C TRP A 63 -0.35 2.27 -4.22
N CYS A 64 -0.91 1.12 -4.57
CA CYS A 64 -0.59 0.43 -5.81
C CYS A 64 -1.47 0.84 -7.00
N GLY A 65 -2.43 1.73 -6.76
CA GLY A 65 -3.40 2.13 -7.78
C GLY A 65 -4.57 1.18 -7.85
N SER A 66 -5.59 1.59 -8.55
CA SER A 66 -6.84 0.86 -8.64
C SER A 66 -7.08 0.15 -9.98
N GLY A 67 -6.09 0.12 -10.86
CA GLY A 67 -6.16 -0.60 -12.13
C GLY A 67 -7.40 -0.34 -12.99
N LYS A 68 -7.55 -1.07 -14.07
CA LYS A 68 -8.65 -0.87 -15.02
C LYS A 68 -10.05 -1.15 -14.45
N ARG A 69 -10.18 -2.04 -13.47
CA ARG A 69 -11.49 -2.41 -12.91
C ARG A 69 -12.18 -1.32 -12.13
N SER A 70 -11.44 -0.38 -11.56
CA SER A 70 -12.05 0.73 -10.82
C SER A 70 -12.83 1.71 -11.70
N HIS A 71 -12.70 1.59 -13.02
CA HIS A 71 -13.41 2.46 -13.98
C HIS A 71 -14.73 1.91 -14.44
N TYR A 72 -15.03 0.69 -14.09
CA TYR A 72 -16.29 0.05 -14.44
C TYR A 72 -17.02 -0.31 -13.15
N ASP A 73 -18.32 -0.04 -13.12
CA ASP A 73 -19.16 -0.54 -12.05
C ASP A 73 -19.41 -2.05 -12.22
N ASP A 74 -20.13 -2.62 -11.27
CA ASP A 74 -20.46 -4.06 -11.28
C ASP A 74 -21.30 -4.48 -12.48
N GLN A 75 -21.87 -3.52 -13.20
CA GLN A 75 -22.65 -3.72 -14.42
C GLN A 75 -21.79 -3.55 -15.69
N GLY A 76 -20.49 -3.32 -15.55
CA GLY A 76 -19.59 -3.08 -16.66
C GLY A 76 -19.72 -1.69 -17.30
N LYS A 77 -20.47 -0.77 -16.67
CA LYS A 77 -20.60 0.61 -17.12
C LYS A 77 -19.41 1.43 -16.64
N ARG A 78 -18.85 2.24 -17.51
CA ARG A 78 -17.72 3.11 -17.19
C ARG A 78 -18.11 4.11 -16.11
N LYS A 79 -17.46 4.04 -14.96
CA LYS A 79 -17.58 5.05 -13.92
C LYS A 79 -16.94 6.36 -14.38
N MET A 80 -17.51 7.47 -13.99
CA MET A 80 -16.80 8.73 -14.05
C MET A 80 -15.55 8.61 -13.16
N MET A 81 -14.43 9.10 -13.64
CA MET A 81 -13.23 9.18 -12.86
C MET A 81 -13.53 10.01 -11.61
N ASP A 82 -13.12 9.49 -10.46
CA ASP A 82 -13.20 10.26 -9.23
C ASP A 82 -12.40 11.56 -9.41
N PRO A 83 -13.05 12.74 -9.38
CA PRO A 83 -12.37 14.01 -9.57
C PRO A 83 -11.36 14.29 -8.46
N ASP A 84 -11.47 13.59 -7.32
CA ASP A 84 -10.57 13.71 -6.18
C ASP A 84 -9.33 12.83 -6.32
N HIS A 85 -9.25 12.01 -7.35
CA HIS A 85 -8.09 11.16 -7.58
C HIS A 85 -6.87 11.97 -8.00
N GLN A 86 -5.97 12.21 -7.07
CA GLN A 86 -4.85 13.13 -7.25
C GLN A 86 -3.92 12.72 -8.41
N MET A 87 -3.67 11.42 -8.59
CA MET A 87 -2.80 10.95 -9.67
C MET A 87 -3.34 11.26 -11.06
N ALA A 88 -4.65 11.23 -11.25
CA ALA A 88 -5.26 11.65 -12.49
C ALA A 88 -5.05 13.14 -12.76
N ARG A 89 -5.12 13.97 -11.73
CA ARG A 89 -4.84 15.42 -11.82
C ARG A 89 -3.36 15.70 -12.08
N MET A 90 -2.47 15.01 -11.39
CA MET A 90 -1.02 15.16 -11.53
C MET A 90 -0.53 14.68 -12.89
N SER A 91 -1.12 13.64 -13.47
CA SER A 91 -0.79 13.15 -14.80
C SER A 91 -1.26 14.07 -15.93
N GLY A 92 -1.98 15.15 -15.62
CA GLY A 92 -2.54 16.07 -16.62
C GLY A 92 -3.68 15.46 -17.43
N ALA A 93 -4.27 14.38 -16.97
CA ALA A 93 -5.39 13.74 -17.64
C ALA A 93 -6.60 14.69 -17.64
N ARG A 94 -6.89 15.25 -18.79
CA ARG A 94 -8.01 16.19 -19.00
C ARG A 94 -9.33 15.50 -19.35
N GLN A 95 -9.29 14.21 -19.63
CA GLN A 95 -10.44 13.41 -19.98
C GLN A 95 -10.63 12.29 -18.97
N LEU A 96 -11.83 11.78 -18.89
CA LEU A 96 -12.16 10.56 -18.16
C LEU A 96 -11.34 9.41 -18.74
N GLN A 97 -10.16 9.29 -18.23
CA GLN A 97 -9.29 8.16 -18.52
C GLN A 97 -9.47 7.10 -17.45
N PRO A 98 -9.20 5.87 -17.78
CA PRO A 98 -9.00 4.87 -16.77
C PRO A 98 -8.05 5.40 -15.71
N ASN A 99 -8.34 5.09 -14.46
CA ASN A 99 -7.57 5.52 -13.30
C ASN A 99 -6.18 4.86 -13.30
N LEU A 100 -5.36 5.26 -14.26
CA LEU A 100 -4.02 4.77 -14.42
C LEU A 100 -3.10 5.58 -13.52
N ARG A 101 -2.26 4.89 -12.78
CA ARG A 101 -1.13 5.54 -12.15
C ARG A 101 -0.24 6.15 -13.23
N ALA A 102 0.29 7.35 -12.97
CA ALA A 102 1.34 7.92 -13.79
C ALA A 102 2.67 7.15 -13.64
N VAL A 103 2.83 6.45 -12.53
CA VAL A 103 3.97 5.59 -12.21
C VAL A 103 3.44 4.18 -11.97
N PRO A 104 4.07 3.13 -12.52
CA PRO A 104 3.66 1.75 -12.30
C PRO A 104 3.75 1.35 -10.83
N ALA A 105 2.99 0.33 -10.44
CA ALA A 105 3.15 -0.28 -9.12
C ALA A 105 4.50 -1.01 -9.07
N VAL A 106 5.43 -0.51 -8.26
CA VAL A 106 6.82 -0.99 -8.20
C VAL A 106 7.07 -2.00 -7.08
N LEU A 107 6.15 -2.10 -6.13
CA LEU A 107 6.21 -3.02 -5.00
C LEU A 107 5.01 -3.98 -5.06
N ASP A 108 5.25 -5.28 -5.00
CA ASP A 108 4.22 -6.28 -4.79
C ASP A 108 3.90 -6.37 -3.29
N PRO A 109 2.73 -5.93 -2.82
CA PRO A 109 2.40 -5.97 -1.40
C PRO A 109 2.36 -7.40 -0.85
N PHE A 110 2.00 -8.39 -1.69
CA PHE A 110 1.90 -9.79 -1.29
C PHE A 110 3.25 -10.52 -1.26
N ALA A 111 4.32 -9.89 -1.73
CA ALA A 111 5.68 -10.35 -1.56
C ALA A 111 6.39 -9.71 -0.35
N VAL A 112 5.69 -8.86 0.40
CA VAL A 112 6.20 -8.29 1.65
C VAL A 112 6.15 -9.37 2.74
N THR A 113 7.31 -9.72 3.28
CA THR A 113 7.47 -10.71 4.36
C THR A 113 7.97 -10.08 5.66
N GLU A 114 8.58 -8.91 5.58
CA GLU A 114 9.12 -8.17 6.71
C GLU A 114 8.71 -6.71 6.64
N ILE A 115 7.93 -6.27 7.61
CA ILE A 115 7.58 -4.89 7.85
C ILE A 115 7.31 -4.71 9.34
N ASP A 116 7.67 -3.56 9.89
CA ASP A 116 7.53 -3.26 11.32
C ASP A 116 6.41 -2.26 11.61
N ALA A 117 6.02 -1.45 10.63
CA ALA A 117 4.87 -0.55 10.75
C ALA A 117 4.31 -0.13 9.39
N VAL A 118 3.01 0.12 9.34
CA VAL A 118 2.30 0.73 8.22
C VAL A 118 1.76 2.08 8.65
N PHE A 119 2.08 3.14 7.91
CA PHE A 119 1.59 4.50 8.17
C PHE A 119 0.67 4.98 7.06
N ALA A 120 -0.39 5.69 7.44
CA ALA A 120 -1.18 6.50 6.51
C ALA A 120 -1.35 7.92 7.07
N SER A 121 -0.96 8.91 6.27
CA SER A 121 -1.11 10.32 6.65
C SER A 121 -2.58 10.72 6.74
N HIS A 122 -3.41 10.23 5.82
CA HIS A 122 -4.85 10.48 5.79
C HIS A 122 -5.59 9.42 4.94
N THR A 123 -6.90 9.62 4.73
CA THR A 123 -7.80 8.61 4.14
C THR A 123 -8.07 8.75 2.66
N HIS A 124 -7.40 9.64 1.95
CA HIS A 124 -7.53 9.67 0.49
C HIS A 124 -7.04 8.36 -0.10
N THR A 125 -7.68 7.91 -1.17
CA THR A 125 -7.44 6.59 -1.75
C THR A 125 -6.02 6.36 -2.26
N ASP A 126 -5.29 7.42 -2.52
CA ASP A 126 -3.89 7.40 -2.96
C ASP A 126 -2.86 7.40 -1.82
N HIS A 127 -3.33 7.32 -0.54
CA HIS A 127 -2.49 7.27 0.66
C HIS A 127 -2.76 6.06 1.55
N ILE A 128 -3.80 5.29 1.28
CA ILE A 128 -4.17 4.12 2.07
C ILE A 128 -4.64 2.99 1.16
N ASP A 129 -4.06 1.80 1.32
CA ASP A 129 -4.25 0.70 0.39
C ASP A 129 -4.68 -0.58 1.12
N ILE A 130 -5.81 -1.14 0.71
CA ILE A 130 -6.34 -2.37 1.29
C ILE A 130 -5.50 -3.60 0.92
N ASN A 131 -4.79 -3.58 -0.23
CA ASN A 131 -3.98 -4.72 -0.64
C ASN A 131 -2.75 -4.87 0.27
N LEU A 132 -2.09 -3.75 0.63
CA LEU A 132 -1.00 -3.79 1.60
C LEU A 132 -1.51 -4.27 2.97
N ALA A 133 -2.65 -3.76 3.43
CA ALA A 133 -3.22 -4.18 4.71
C ALA A 133 -3.51 -5.69 4.73
N ALA A 134 -4.17 -6.22 3.69
CA ALA A 134 -4.45 -7.65 3.55
C ALA A 134 -3.17 -8.49 3.50
N ALA A 135 -2.18 -8.04 2.74
CA ALA A 135 -0.90 -8.74 2.58
C ALA A 135 -0.12 -8.79 3.91
N VAL A 136 -0.06 -7.69 4.63
CA VAL A 136 0.60 -7.63 5.95
C VAL A 136 -0.06 -8.61 6.92
N LEU A 137 -1.38 -8.59 7.04
CA LEU A 137 -2.11 -9.47 7.95
C LEU A 137 -1.97 -10.96 7.59
N SER A 138 -1.84 -11.29 6.30
CA SER A 138 -1.76 -12.68 5.86
C SER A 138 -0.33 -13.24 5.81
N ASN A 139 0.65 -12.44 5.41
CA ASN A 139 1.99 -12.91 5.06
C ASN A 139 3.06 -12.59 6.10
N VAL A 140 2.94 -11.46 6.80
CA VAL A 140 3.96 -11.05 7.76
C VAL A 140 3.80 -11.82 9.06
N LYS A 141 4.82 -12.60 9.40
CA LYS A 141 4.88 -13.38 10.65
C LYS A 141 5.78 -12.74 11.71
N LYS A 142 6.56 -11.76 11.29
CA LYS A 142 7.44 -11.00 12.18
C LYS A 142 6.60 -10.20 13.16
N LYS A 143 6.98 -10.27 14.44
CA LYS A 143 6.40 -9.40 15.47
C LYS A 143 7.23 -8.13 15.60
N THR A 144 6.55 -7.03 15.80
CA THR A 144 7.15 -5.75 16.12
C THR A 144 7.31 -5.63 17.64
N ILE A 145 8.46 -5.14 18.09
CA ILE A 145 8.70 -4.89 19.53
C ILE A 145 8.33 -3.44 19.84
N ILE A 146 7.30 -3.25 20.63
CA ILE A 146 6.83 -1.94 21.09
C ILE A 146 6.88 -1.92 22.62
N ASN A 147 7.68 -1.04 23.19
CA ASN A 147 7.88 -0.92 24.64
C ASN A 147 8.29 -2.24 25.31
N GLY A 148 9.03 -3.11 24.60
CA GLY A 148 9.48 -4.41 25.11
C GLY A 148 8.46 -5.54 24.97
N GLU A 149 7.30 -5.31 24.39
CA GLU A 149 6.26 -6.30 24.12
C GLU A 149 6.21 -6.66 22.64
N GLU A 150 6.03 -7.94 22.35
CA GLU A 150 5.78 -8.42 20.98
C GLU A 150 4.34 -8.12 20.58
N ARG A 151 4.19 -7.43 19.45
CA ARG A 151 2.89 -7.08 18.87
C ARG A 151 2.84 -7.41 17.40
N ASP A 152 1.66 -7.53 16.86
CA ASP A 152 1.46 -7.57 15.42
C ASP A 152 1.89 -6.25 14.79
N VAL A 153 2.04 -6.22 13.47
CA VAL A 153 2.46 -5.00 12.76
C VAL A 153 1.44 -3.89 13.00
N PRO A 154 1.83 -2.76 13.62
CA PRO A 154 0.91 -1.67 13.88
C PRO A 154 0.54 -0.92 12.60
N PHE A 155 -0.73 -0.55 12.50
CA PHE A 155 -1.28 0.34 11.50
C PHE A 155 -1.50 1.71 12.14
N ILE A 156 -0.66 2.68 11.78
CA ILE A 156 -0.55 3.97 12.44
C ILE A 156 -1.06 5.08 11.52
N GLY A 157 -1.97 5.91 12.01
CA GLY A 157 -2.52 7.01 11.23
C GLY A 157 -3.42 7.92 12.04
N SER A 158 -4.06 8.86 11.34
CA SER A 158 -5.13 9.66 11.94
C SER A 158 -6.30 8.77 12.38
N LYS A 159 -7.15 9.28 13.29
CA LYS A 159 -8.36 8.55 13.68
C LYS A 159 -9.18 8.07 12.48
N PHE A 160 -9.31 8.89 11.45
CA PHE A 160 -10.06 8.50 10.24
C PHE A 160 -9.38 7.36 9.48
N ALA A 161 -8.05 7.33 9.41
CA ALA A 161 -7.32 6.24 8.78
C ALA A 161 -7.46 4.93 9.56
N THR A 162 -7.36 4.98 10.90
CA THR A 162 -7.56 3.81 11.75
C THR A 162 -8.99 3.29 11.69
N ASP A 163 -9.99 4.16 11.70
CA ASP A 163 -11.40 3.78 11.54
C ASP A 163 -11.65 3.12 10.16
N LEU A 164 -10.99 3.61 9.11
CA LEU A 164 -11.09 3.01 7.78
C LEU A 164 -10.47 1.61 7.75
N TRP A 165 -9.27 1.40 8.29
CA TRP A 165 -8.64 0.09 8.39
C TRP A 165 -9.52 -0.89 9.18
N ARG A 166 -10.08 -0.48 10.33
CA ARG A 166 -11.02 -1.29 11.11
C ARG A 166 -12.24 -1.68 10.29
N SER A 167 -12.78 -0.75 9.49
CA SER A 167 -13.92 -1.02 8.61
C SER A 167 -13.60 -2.07 7.54
N TRP A 168 -12.33 -2.24 7.19
CA TRP A 168 -11.86 -3.29 6.30
C TRP A 168 -11.56 -4.62 7.01
N GLY A 169 -11.61 -4.65 8.32
CA GLY A 169 -11.35 -5.85 9.11
C GLY A 169 -9.92 -5.97 9.65
N VAL A 170 -9.14 -4.89 9.63
CA VAL A 170 -7.86 -4.84 10.36
C VAL A 170 -8.18 -4.89 11.86
N PRO A 171 -7.54 -5.80 12.64
CA PRO A 171 -7.78 -5.91 14.08
C PRO A 171 -7.52 -4.60 14.83
N GLU A 172 -8.23 -4.40 15.91
CA GLU A 172 -7.96 -3.36 16.90
C GLU A 172 -6.97 -3.91 17.92
N GLU A 173 -5.87 -3.22 18.14
CA GLU A 173 -4.95 -3.48 19.25
C GLU A 173 -5.05 -2.41 20.34
#